data_7147c79b587b532b54c509e68d86e8ea
#
_entry.id   7147c79b587b532b54c509e68d86e8ea
#
_cell.length_a   1.000
_cell.length_b   1.000
_cell.length_c   1.000
_cell.angle_alpha   90.00
_cell.angle_beta   90.00
_cell.angle_gamma   90.00
#
_symmetry.space_group_name_H-M   'P 1'
#
loop_
_entity.id
_entity.type
_entity.pdbx_description
1 polymer ?
#
loop_
_entity_poly.entity_id
_entity_poly.type
_entity_poly.pdbx_seq_one_letter_code
_entity_poly.pdbx_strand_id
1 'polypeptide(L)'
;LSLSLTAIGIDPRNIEGNDLLEKIDQADREEYFQMSTGSLAYALALMERYPDSFSGTLKEDTIQKILDAQQADGSFEYTAGAGFSDPDSTAQAMQGLLLLGDGYAAEAQAAGDWLAAQMNEDGVLAIDWGTGPTPNPSSTAQALIAFAQKGEVPANDQGKTLYDGIMTFALDNGSFQDANWQTGELEYNEYATGQCFQALAAYSRMVNGQSALFDLSDAAVTPRPKPEEEKPESGSSSSQASSEPSGAPEEESEPPAS
;
A
#
# COMPACT_ATOMS: atom_id res chain seq x y z
N LEU A 1 0.36 0.28 5.83
CA LEU A 1 1.06 0.39 7.12
C LEU A 1 2.41 -0.36 7.09
N SER A 2 2.45 -1.67 6.79
CA SER A 2 3.69 -2.48 6.85
C SER A 2 4.81 -1.94 5.94
N LEU A 3 4.51 -1.52 4.71
CA LEU A 3 5.50 -0.87 3.82
C LEU A 3 6.06 0.42 4.43
N SER A 4 5.20 1.28 4.99
CA SER A 4 5.63 2.53 5.62
C SER A 4 6.51 2.29 6.84
N LEU A 5 6.17 1.29 7.67
CA LEU A 5 6.99 0.88 8.82
C LEU A 5 8.37 0.41 8.35
N THR A 6 8.41 -0.47 7.34
CA THR A 6 9.67 -0.96 6.75
C THR A 6 10.52 0.20 6.23
N ALA A 7 9.93 1.14 5.49
CA ALA A 7 10.64 2.28 4.91
C ALA A 7 11.31 3.17 5.97
N ILE A 8 10.74 3.29 7.16
CA ILE A 8 11.30 4.05 8.28
C ILE A 8 12.13 3.19 9.24
N GLY A 9 12.47 1.96 8.85
CA GLY A 9 13.35 1.07 9.62
C GLY A 9 12.68 0.32 10.77
N ILE A 10 11.35 0.27 10.81
CA ILE A 10 10.60 -0.46 11.84
C ILE A 10 10.16 -1.82 11.28
N ASP A 11 10.44 -2.89 12.03
CA ASP A 11 10.05 -4.25 11.66
C ASP A 11 8.52 -4.45 11.84
N PRO A 12 7.76 -4.68 10.75
CA PRO A 12 6.31 -4.87 10.84
C PRO A 12 5.90 -6.19 11.50
N ARG A 13 6.86 -7.11 11.72
CA ARG A 13 6.61 -8.41 12.37
C ARG A 13 6.52 -8.33 13.88
N ASN A 14 6.80 -7.18 14.48
CA ASN A 14 6.69 -7.01 15.92
C ASN A 14 6.27 -5.59 16.30
N ILE A 15 5.00 -5.27 16.08
CA ILE A 15 4.41 -3.99 16.48
C ILE A 15 3.56 -4.22 17.73
N GLU A 16 4.13 -3.89 18.88
CA GLU A 16 3.47 -4.09 20.19
C GLU A 16 2.98 -5.55 20.39
N GLY A 17 3.83 -6.51 19.99
CA GLY A 17 3.50 -7.93 20.06
C GLY A 17 2.67 -8.47 18.90
N ASN A 18 2.32 -7.63 17.92
CA ASN A 18 1.59 -8.07 16.73
C ASN A 18 2.53 -8.24 15.53
N ASP A 19 2.45 -9.36 14.86
CA ASP A 19 3.03 -9.57 13.55
C ASP A 19 2.00 -9.16 12.47
N LEU A 20 2.27 -8.05 11.78
CA LEU A 20 1.37 -7.55 10.74
C LEU A 20 1.46 -8.35 9.44
N LEU A 21 2.60 -9.03 9.20
CA LEU A 21 2.76 -9.87 8.01
C LEU A 21 2.05 -11.21 8.20
N GLU A 22 2.14 -11.79 9.40
CA GLU A 22 1.37 -12.99 9.76
C GLU A 22 -0.14 -12.75 9.60
N LYS A 23 -0.64 -11.55 9.96
CA LYS A 23 -2.05 -11.21 9.76
C LYS A 23 -2.46 -11.18 8.29
N ILE A 24 -1.54 -10.76 7.39
CA ILE A 24 -1.78 -10.83 5.94
C ILE A 24 -1.74 -12.28 5.48
N ASP A 25 -0.75 -13.06 5.93
CA ASP A 25 -0.61 -14.47 5.56
C ASP A 25 -1.80 -15.33 6.01
N GLN A 26 -2.38 -15.02 7.18
CA GLN A 26 -3.53 -15.74 7.75
C GLN A 26 -4.89 -15.15 7.36
N ALA A 27 -4.94 -14.08 6.56
CA ALA A 27 -6.19 -13.49 6.10
C ALA A 27 -7.05 -14.51 5.34
N ASP A 28 -8.37 -14.37 5.43
CA ASP A 28 -9.28 -15.16 4.60
C ASP A 28 -8.97 -14.93 3.12
N ARG A 29 -8.74 -16.02 2.39
CA ARG A 29 -8.27 -15.97 0.99
C ARG A 29 -9.32 -15.37 0.06
N GLU A 30 -10.60 -15.61 0.30
CA GLU A 30 -11.66 -15.04 -0.52
C GLU A 30 -11.72 -13.53 -0.35
N GLU A 31 -11.68 -13.04 0.91
CA GLU A 31 -11.66 -11.62 1.23
C GLU A 31 -10.36 -10.95 0.71
N TYR A 32 -9.21 -11.59 0.92
CA TYR A 32 -7.92 -11.09 0.45
C TYR A 32 -7.92 -10.85 -1.07
N PHE A 33 -8.42 -11.79 -1.86
CA PHE A 33 -8.46 -11.68 -3.32
C PHE A 33 -9.59 -10.80 -3.89
N GLN A 34 -10.43 -10.22 -3.03
CA GLN A 34 -11.35 -9.13 -3.40
C GLN A 34 -10.72 -7.74 -3.30
N MET A 35 -9.49 -7.63 -2.78
CA MET A 35 -8.78 -6.36 -2.76
C MET A 35 -8.48 -5.85 -4.17
N SER A 36 -8.26 -4.53 -4.29
CA SER A 36 -7.88 -3.92 -5.56
C SER A 36 -6.54 -4.47 -6.07
N THR A 37 -6.38 -4.48 -7.40
CA THR A 37 -5.12 -4.84 -8.07
C THR A 37 -3.92 -4.09 -7.46
N GLY A 38 -4.07 -2.80 -7.15
CA GLY A 38 -3.04 -2.01 -6.49
C GLY A 38 -2.72 -2.47 -5.08
N SER A 39 -3.73 -2.86 -4.29
CA SER A 39 -3.49 -3.40 -2.94
C SER A 39 -2.72 -4.73 -2.99
N LEU A 40 -3.04 -5.59 -3.96
CA LEU A 40 -2.32 -6.84 -4.20
C LEU A 40 -0.88 -6.57 -4.66
N ALA A 41 -0.65 -5.55 -5.50
CA ALA A 41 0.70 -5.16 -5.93
C ALA A 41 1.56 -4.67 -4.74
N TYR A 42 0.99 -3.91 -3.80
CA TYR A 42 1.69 -3.52 -2.58
C TYR A 42 1.93 -4.70 -1.63
N ALA A 43 1.04 -5.70 -1.61
CA ALA A 43 1.29 -6.93 -0.87
C ALA A 43 2.48 -7.71 -1.46
N LEU A 44 2.65 -7.74 -2.79
CA LEU A 44 3.84 -8.32 -3.43
C LEU A 44 5.15 -7.66 -2.98
N ALA A 45 5.18 -6.34 -2.81
CA ALA A 45 6.37 -5.65 -2.30
C ALA A 45 6.76 -6.13 -0.89
N LEU A 46 5.78 -6.44 -0.03
CA LEU A 46 6.04 -7.05 1.28
C LEU A 46 6.52 -8.50 1.14
N MET A 47 5.94 -9.28 0.24
CA MET A 47 6.32 -10.67 0.00
C MET A 47 7.74 -10.77 -0.56
N GLU A 48 8.16 -9.85 -1.42
CA GLU A 48 9.55 -9.75 -1.88
C GLU A 48 10.50 -9.37 -0.76
N ARG A 49 10.11 -8.42 0.08
CA ARG A 49 10.96 -7.93 1.19
C ARG A 49 11.10 -8.92 2.33
N TYR A 50 10.06 -9.72 2.59
CA TYR A 50 9.96 -10.66 3.70
C TYR A 50 9.49 -12.05 3.25
N PRO A 51 10.23 -12.74 2.36
CA PRO A 51 9.75 -13.98 1.76
C PRO A 51 9.44 -15.08 2.77
N ASP A 52 10.16 -15.12 3.88
CA ASP A 52 9.95 -16.12 4.93
C ASP A 52 8.73 -15.86 5.84
N SER A 53 8.04 -14.73 5.63
CA SER A 53 6.87 -14.36 6.45
C SER A 53 5.54 -14.77 5.81
N PHE A 54 5.58 -15.38 4.64
CA PHE A 54 4.39 -15.77 3.88
C PHE A 54 4.46 -17.26 3.55
N SER A 55 3.34 -17.95 3.67
CA SER A 55 3.25 -19.41 3.55
C SER A 55 2.46 -19.87 2.33
N GLY A 56 2.65 -21.13 1.96
CA GLY A 56 1.90 -21.77 0.90
C GLY A 56 2.12 -21.13 -0.47
N THR A 57 1.04 -20.91 -1.20
CA THR A 57 1.01 -20.36 -2.56
C THR A 57 0.55 -18.91 -2.62
N LEU A 58 0.49 -18.21 -1.47
CA LEU A 58 -0.10 -16.86 -1.41
C LEU A 58 0.54 -15.90 -2.41
N LYS A 59 1.86 -15.93 -2.55
CA LYS A 59 2.57 -15.07 -3.49
C LYS A 59 2.22 -15.38 -4.92
N GLU A 60 2.28 -16.65 -5.32
CA GLU A 60 1.95 -17.13 -6.66
C GLU A 60 0.49 -16.83 -7.00
N ASP A 61 -0.42 -17.07 -6.08
CA ASP A 61 -1.85 -16.78 -6.24
C ASP A 61 -2.10 -15.27 -6.36
N THR A 62 -1.35 -14.44 -5.61
CA THR A 62 -1.42 -12.98 -5.71
C THR A 62 -0.94 -12.49 -7.07
N ILE A 63 0.18 -13.03 -7.56
CA ILE A 63 0.70 -12.72 -8.90
C ILE A 63 -0.35 -13.09 -9.96
N GLN A 64 -0.90 -14.32 -9.88
CA GLN A 64 -1.90 -14.77 -10.86
C GLN A 64 -3.13 -13.87 -10.85
N LYS A 65 -3.59 -13.44 -9.65
CA LYS A 65 -4.75 -12.56 -9.52
C LYS A 65 -4.51 -11.17 -10.12
N ILE A 66 -3.29 -10.64 -10.01
CA ILE A 66 -2.90 -9.40 -10.69
C ILE A 66 -2.90 -9.61 -12.21
N LEU A 67 -2.30 -10.70 -12.71
CA LEU A 67 -2.26 -10.99 -14.14
C LEU A 67 -3.66 -11.20 -14.74
N ASP A 68 -4.58 -11.80 -13.99
CA ASP A 68 -5.97 -11.99 -14.40
C ASP A 68 -6.72 -10.65 -14.59
N ALA A 69 -6.21 -9.55 -14.00
CA ALA A 69 -6.76 -8.21 -14.19
C ALA A 69 -6.22 -7.50 -15.44
N GLN A 70 -5.17 -8.02 -16.08
CA GLN A 70 -4.60 -7.39 -17.28
C GLN A 70 -5.50 -7.57 -18.50
N GLN A 71 -5.74 -6.47 -19.19
CA GLN A 71 -6.51 -6.43 -20.42
C GLN A 71 -5.62 -6.55 -21.67
N ALA A 72 -6.24 -6.88 -22.80
CA ALA A 72 -5.52 -7.06 -24.06
C ALA A 72 -4.77 -5.81 -24.57
N ASP A 73 -5.15 -4.62 -24.09
CA ASP A 73 -4.49 -3.35 -24.40
C ASP A 73 -3.32 -3.03 -23.46
N GLY A 74 -3.06 -3.89 -22.47
CA GLY A 74 -2.02 -3.73 -21.46
C GLY A 74 -2.47 -3.04 -20.16
N SER A 75 -3.65 -2.46 -20.12
CA SER A 75 -4.22 -1.85 -18.90
C SER A 75 -4.58 -2.91 -17.85
N PHE A 76 -4.75 -2.46 -16.61
CA PHE A 76 -5.22 -3.32 -15.53
C PHE A 76 -6.54 -2.82 -14.97
N GLU A 77 -7.46 -3.76 -14.74
CA GLU A 77 -8.72 -3.48 -14.04
C GLU A 77 -8.48 -3.22 -12.55
N TYR A 78 -9.39 -2.46 -11.93
CA TYR A 78 -9.38 -2.23 -10.49
C TYR A 78 -9.34 -3.52 -9.67
N THR A 79 -10.15 -4.49 -10.08
CA THR A 79 -10.07 -5.91 -9.68
C THR A 79 -10.35 -6.76 -10.90
N ALA A 80 -9.80 -7.97 -10.99
CA ALA A 80 -10.04 -8.87 -12.11
C ALA A 80 -11.55 -9.13 -12.30
N GLY A 81 -12.06 -8.82 -13.51
CA GLY A 81 -13.47 -8.94 -13.87
C GLY A 81 -14.33 -7.74 -13.52
N ALA A 82 -13.76 -6.62 -13.10
CA ALA A 82 -14.51 -5.38 -12.80
C ALA A 82 -15.10 -4.73 -14.06
N GLY A 83 -14.53 -5.00 -15.22
CA GLY A 83 -15.00 -4.47 -16.50
C GLY A 83 -14.57 -3.02 -16.78
N PHE A 84 -13.68 -2.45 -15.96
CA PHE A 84 -13.06 -1.16 -16.21
C PHE A 84 -11.61 -1.14 -15.74
N SER A 85 -10.74 -0.51 -16.52
CA SER A 85 -9.35 -0.25 -16.19
C SER A 85 -9.13 1.22 -15.88
N ASP A 86 -8.14 1.49 -15.06
CA ASP A 86 -7.78 2.85 -14.68
C ASP A 86 -6.24 3.02 -14.59
N PRO A 87 -5.73 4.27 -14.65
CA PRO A 87 -4.30 4.52 -14.58
C PRO A 87 -3.66 4.12 -13.25
N ASP A 88 -4.38 4.26 -12.12
CA ASP A 88 -3.85 3.92 -10.80
C ASP A 88 -3.58 2.42 -10.68
N SER A 89 -4.60 1.60 -11.00
CA SER A 89 -4.50 0.14 -10.99
C SER A 89 -3.42 -0.36 -11.94
N THR A 90 -3.33 0.24 -13.14
CA THR A 90 -2.33 -0.11 -14.14
C THR A 90 -0.90 0.25 -13.66
N ALA A 91 -0.71 1.44 -13.09
CA ALA A 91 0.59 1.86 -12.57
C ALA A 91 1.03 1.02 -11.36
N GLN A 92 0.11 0.72 -10.45
CA GLN A 92 0.41 -0.08 -9.26
C GLN A 92 0.69 -1.54 -9.63
N ALA A 93 -0.05 -2.13 -10.58
CA ALA A 93 0.25 -3.45 -11.12
C ALA A 93 1.65 -3.48 -11.75
N MET A 94 1.99 -2.49 -12.58
CA MET A 94 3.33 -2.34 -13.15
C MET A 94 4.41 -2.30 -12.07
N GLN A 95 4.20 -1.52 -10.99
CA GLN A 95 5.13 -1.45 -9.86
C GLN A 95 5.35 -2.83 -9.22
N GLY A 96 4.27 -3.57 -8.95
CA GLY A 96 4.35 -4.92 -8.37
C GLY A 96 5.08 -5.90 -9.26
N LEU A 97 4.77 -5.91 -10.57
CA LEU A 97 5.40 -6.82 -11.54
C LEU A 97 6.89 -6.52 -11.73
N LEU A 98 7.29 -5.26 -11.73
CA LEU A 98 8.70 -4.86 -11.83
C LEU A 98 9.55 -5.35 -10.65
N LEU A 99 8.97 -5.57 -9.47
CA LEU A 99 9.68 -6.14 -8.31
C LEU A 99 10.01 -7.62 -8.52
N LEU A 100 9.24 -8.33 -9.36
CA LEU A 100 9.42 -9.75 -9.63
C LEU A 100 10.52 -10.04 -10.69
N GLY A 101 11.11 -8.98 -11.26
CA GLY A 101 12.18 -9.09 -12.25
C GLY A 101 11.70 -9.52 -13.65
N ASP A 102 12.60 -10.12 -14.42
CA ASP A 102 12.42 -10.34 -15.88
C ASP A 102 11.26 -11.28 -16.23
N GLY A 103 10.77 -12.07 -15.28
CA GLY A 103 9.70 -13.05 -15.52
C GLY A 103 8.38 -12.44 -15.98
N TYR A 104 8.15 -11.16 -15.68
CA TYR A 104 6.92 -10.42 -15.99
C TYR A 104 7.20 -9.10 -16.73
N ALA A 105 8.35 -9.03 -17.38
CA ALA A 105 8.78 -7.82 -18.10
C ALA A 105 7.84 -7.45 -19.26
N ALA A 106 7.23 -8.43 -19.92
CA ALA A 106 6.30 -8.20 -21.04
C ALA A 106 4.99 -7.55 -20.54
N GLU A 107 4.44 -8.02 -19.45
CA GLU A 107 3.22 -7.52 -18.82
C GLU A 107 3.44 -6.12 -18.27
N ALA A 108 4.57 -5.91 -17.58
CA ALA A 108 4.96 -4.58 -17.07
C ALA A 108 5.23 -3.59 -18.22
N GLN A 109 5.83 -4.04 -19.35
CA GLN A 109 6.03 -3.20 -20.54
C GLN A 109 4.70 -2.80 -21.17
N ALA A 110 3.75 -3.75 -21.32
CA ALA A 110 2.43 -3.48 -21.89
C ALA A 110 1.67 -2.44 -21.02
N ALA A 111 1.76 -2.54 -19.69
CA ALA A 111 1.21 -1.54 -18.76
C ALA A 111 1.83 -0.16 -18.98
N GLY A 112 3.15 -0.11 -19.08
CA GLY A 112 3.88 1.14 -19.35
C GLY A 112 3.51 1.76 -20.69
N ASP A 113 3.38 0.96 -21.74
CA ASP A 113 2.98 1.45 -23.08
C ASP A 113 1.56 2.03 -23.04
N TRP A 114 0.64 1.37 -22.34
CA TRP A 114 -0.72 1.88 -22.14
C TRP A 114 -0.71 3.21 -21.37
N LEU A 115 0.00 3.30 -20.23
CA LEU A 115 0.11 4.53 -19.44
C LEU A 115 0.71 5.69 -20.24
N ALA A 116 1.77 5.45 -21.00
CA ALA A 116 2.40 6.46 -21.83
C ALA A 116 1.44 6.99 -22.91
N ALA A 117 0.60 6.11 -23.50
CA ALA A 117 -0.40 6.49 -24.48
C ALA A 117 -1.58 7.31 -23.92
N GLN A 118 -1.80 7.28 -22.59
CA GLN A 118 -2.84 8.08 -21.92
C GLN A 118 -2.40 9.52 -21.58
N MET A 119 -1.11 9.85 -21.75
CA MET A 119 -0.60 11.18 -21.41
C MET A 119 -1.21 12.25 -22.34
N ASN A 120 -1.79 13.29 -21.74
CA ASN A 120 -2.24 14.46 -22.49
C ASN A 120 -1.05 15.35 -22.91
N GLU A 121 -1.32 16.52 -23.52
CA GLU A 121 -0.30 17.46 -24.01
C GLU A 121 0.61 18.03 -22.90
N ASP A 122 0.13 18.07 -21.65
CA ASP A 122 0.88 18.55 -20.48
C ASP A 122 1.63 17.42 -19.75
N GLY A 123 1.51 16.17 -20.17
CA GLY A 123 2.10 15.01 -19.50
C GLY A 123 1.25 14.48 -18.33
N VAL A 124 -0.04 14.83 -18.30
CA VAL A 124 -0.96 14.44 -17.23
C VAL A 124 -1.82 13.26 -17.67
N LEU A 125 -2.07 12.33 -16.76
CA LEU A 125 -3.08 11.29 -16.91
C LEU A 125 -4.43 11.76 -16.39
N ALA A 126 -5.50 11.26 -17.02
CA ALA A 126 -6.86 11.53 -16.60
C ALA A 126 -7.53 10.27 -16.05
N ILE A 127 -8.45 10.46 -15.11
CA ILE A 127 -9.35 9.41 -14.62
C ILE A 127 -10.77 9.74 -15.00
N ASP A 128 -11.56 8.73 -15.37
CA ASP A 128 -12.98 8.89 -15.69
C ASP A 128 -13.83 8.15 -14.67
N TRP A 129 -14.53 8.92 -13.85
CA TRP A 129 -15.50 8.41 -12.87
C TRP A 129 -16.93 8.34 -13.44
N GLY A 130 -17.08 8.31 -14.77
CA GLY A 130 -18.37 8.27 -15.45
C GLY A 130 -18.94 9.66 -15.82
N THR A 131 -18.16 10.72 -15.60
CA THR A 131 -18.51 12.11 -15.96
C THR A 131 -17.64 12.67 -17.08
N GLY A 132 -16.76 11.83 -17.63
CA GLY A 132 -15.72 12.18 -18.59
C GLY A 132 -14.33 12.28 -17.94
N PRO A 133 -13.27 12.17 -18.76
CA PRO A 133 -11.90 12.16 -18.26
C PRO A 133 -11.53 13.49 -17.61
N THR A 134 -11.06 13.43 -16.38
CA THR A 134 -10.59 14.57 -15.58
C THR A 134 -9.09 14.41 -15.32
N PRO A 135 -8.25 15.41 -15.67
CA PRO A 135 -6.84 15.41 -15.33
C PRO A 135 -6.62 15.17 -13.83
N ASN A 136 -5.77 14.21 -13.49
CA ASN A 136 -5.63 13.78 -12.12
C ASN A 136 -4.15 13.70 -11.68
N PRO A 137 -3.74 14.49 -10.68
CA PRO A 137 -2.36 14.50 -10.18
C PRO A 137 -1.99 13.19 -9.51
N SER A 138 -2.93 12.51 -8.83
CA SER A 138 -2.68 11.26 -8.11
C SER A 138 -2.38 10.13 -9.09
N SER A 139 -3.19 9.95 -10.15
CA SER A 139 -2.97 8.96 -11.19
C SER A 139 -1.65 9.21 -11.94
N THR A 140 -1.35 10.48 -12.23
CA THR A 140 -0.08 10.88 -12.84
C THR A 140 1.11 10.56 -11.93
N ALA A 141 0.97 10.77 -10.62
CA ALA A 141 1.97 10.44 -9.62
C ALA A 141 2.23 8.92 -9.54
N GLN A 142 1.17 8.09 -9.54
CA GLN A 142 1.32 6.63 -9.54
C GLN A 142 2.08 6.13 -10.77
N ALA A 143 1.78 6.68 -11.95
CA ALA A 143 2.50 6.34 -13.16
C ALA A 143 3.98 6.80 -13.09
N LEU A 144 4.27 7.99 -12.57
CA LEU A 144 5.64 8.46 -12.39
C LEU A 144 6.44 7.53 -11.46
N ILE A 145 5.83 7.01 -10.39
CA ILE A 145 6.48 6.02 -9.51
C ILE A 145 6.82 4.75 -10.28
N ALA A 146 5.88 4.22 -11.08
CA ALA A 146 6.10 3.01 -11.86
C ALA A 146 7.22 3.17 -12.90
N PHE A 147 7.25 4.28 -13.62
CA PHE A 147 8.32 4.55 -14.58
C PHE A 147 9.66 4.86 -13.92
N ALA A 148 9.66 5.55 -12.78
CA ALA A 148 10.88 5.73 -11.99
C ALA A 148 11.46 4.39 -11.51
N GLN A 149 10.61 3.44 -11.13
CA GLN A 149 11.03 2.07 -10.78
C GLN A 149 11.59 1.32 -11.99
N LYS A 150 11.01 1.51 -13.18
CA LYS A 150 11.54 0.96 -14.44
C LYS A 150 12.90 1.58 -14.84
N GLY A 151 13.24 2.75 -14.32
CA GLY A 151 14.47 3.47 -14.61
C GLY A 151 14.39 4.41 -15.81
N GLU A 152 13.21 4.67 -16.34
CA GLU A 152 12.96 5.61 -17.45
C GLU A 152 11.61 6.30 -17.27
N VAL A 153 11.50 7.57 -17.70
CA VAL A 153 10.24 8.30 -17.71
C VAL A 153 9.96 8.75 -19.13
N PRO A 154 8.86 8.30 -19.75
CA PRO A 154 8.53 8.65 -21.13
C PRO A 154 8.14 10.12 -21.22
N ALA A 155 8.37 10.68 -22.41
CA ALA A 155 7.83 11.97 -22.81
C ALA A 155 6.76 11.77 -23.90
N ASN A 156 5.71 12.60 -23.86
CA ASN A 156 4.70 12.66 -24.92
C ASN A 156 5.25 13.36 -26.18
N ASP A 157 4.42 13.50 -27.20
CA ASP A 157 4.78 14.15 -28.49
C ASP A 157 5.20 15.62 -28.33
N GLN A 158 4.82 16.29 -27.26
CA GLN A 158 5.22 17.66 -26.91
C GLN A 158 6.51 17.72 -26.08
N GLY A 159 7.12 16.57 -25.80
CA GLY A 159 8.31 16.45 -24.95
C GLY A 159 8.03 16.64 -23.47
N LYS A 160 6.76 16.54 -23.03
CA LYS A 160 6.35 16.60 -21.63
C LYS A 160 6.38 15.23 -21.00
N THR A 161 6.90 15.15 -19.79
CA THR A 161 6.97 13.94 -18.99
C THR A 161 5.87 13.93 -17.92
N LEU A 162 5.66 12.79 -17.26
CA LEU A 162 4.79 12.69 -16.09
C LEU A 162 5.27 13.61 -14.94
N TYR A 163 6.58 13.87 -14.83
CA TYR A 163 7.11 14.85 -13.88
C TYR A 163 6.61 16.27 -14.23
N ASP A 164 6.67 16.68 -15.50
CA ASP A 164 6.09 17.96 -15.93
C ASP A 164 4.59 18.00 -15.61
N GLY A 165 3.88 16.89 -15.84
CA GLY A 165 2.45 16.77 -15.58
C GLY A 165 2.09 17.01 -14.13
N ILE A 166 2.71 16.33 -13.15
CA ILE A 166 2.40 16.58 -11.73
C ILE A 166 2.75 18.00 -11.31
N MET A 167 3.79 18.61 -11.88
CA MET A 167 4.19 19.97 -11.53
C MET A 167 3.19 21.03 -11.98
N THR A 168 2.26 20.73 -12.90
CA THR A 168 1.15 21.64 -13.26
C THR A 168 0.15 21.82 -12.12
N PHE A 169 0.12 20.91 -11.17
CA PHE A 169 -0.75 20.95 -9.97
C PHE A 169 -0.05 21.52 -8.72
N ALA A 170 1.25 21.88 -8.83
CA ALA A 170 1.99 22.40 -7.69
C ALA A 170 1.52 23.81 -7.30
N LEU A 171 1.40 24.03 -6.00
CA LEU A 171 1.10 25.34 -5.41
C LEU A 171 2.40 26.00 -4.89
N ASP A 172 2.38 27.34 -4.75
CA ASP A 172 3.54 28.13 -4.30
C ASP A 172 4.09 27.71 -2.92
N ASN A 173 3.24 27.12 -2.08
CA ASN A 173 3.63 26.62 -0.76
C ASN A 173 4.25 25.21 -0.80
N GLY A 174 4.40 24.61 -1.98
CA GLY A 174 4.94 23.28 -2.19
C GLY A 174 3.94 22.13 -2.08
N SER A 175 2.68 22.40 -1.74
CA SER A 175 1.62 21.39 -1.79
C SER A 175 1.06 21.24 -3.21
N PHE A 176 0.10 20.33 -3.39
CA PHE A 176 -0.53 20.05 -4.66
C PHE A 176 -2.05 20.23 -4.57
N GLN A 177 -2.64 20.68 -5.67
CA GLN A 177 -4.09 20.80 -5.86
C GLN A 177 -4.63 19.63 -6.68
N ASP A 178 -5.92 19.38 -6.54
CA ASP A 178 -6.69 18.45 -7.36
C ASP A 178 -8.08 19.02 -7.62
N ALA A 179 -8.79 18.50 -8.61
CA ALA A 179 -10.15 18.92 -8.90
C ALA A 179 -11.11 18.45 -7.79
N ASN A 180 -11.85 19.40 -7.23
CA ASN A 180 -12.95 19.09 -6.34
C ASN A 180 -14.02 18.29 -7.11
N TRP A 181 -14.37 17.11 -6.65
CA TRP A 181 -15.29 16.21 -7.35
C TRP A 181 -16.73 16.76 -7.50
N GLN A 182 -17.11 17.77 -6.69
CA GLN A 182 -18.45 18.40 -6.74
C GLN A 182 -18.46 19.62 -7.66
N THR A 183 -17.40 20.42 -7.64
CA THR A 183 -17.37 21.71 -8.33
C THR A 183 -16.51 21.70 -9.59
N GLY A 184 -15.57 20.77 -9.70
CA GLY A 184 -14.55 20.73 -10.75
C GLY A 184 -13.45 21.78 -10.59
N GLU A 185 -13.51 22.62 -9.55
CA GLU A 185 -12.49 23.64 -9.30
C GLU A 185 -11.24 23.01 -8.66
N LEU A 186 -10.06 23.50 -9.05
CA LEU A 186 -8.81 23.08 -8.47
C LEU A 186 -8.63 23.68 -7.08
N GLU A 187 -8.40 22.85 -6.08
CA GLU A 187 -8.16 23.26 -4.70
C GLU A 187 -7.07 22.41 -4.06
N TYR A 188 -6.46 22.90 -2.98
CA TYR A 188 -5.51 22.11 -2.18
C TYR A 188 -6.09 20.75 -1.83
N ASN A 189 -5.30 19.71 -2.05
CA ASN A 189 -5.69 18.34 -1.74
C ASN A 189 -4.54 17.63 -1.01
N GLU A 190 -4.77 17.18 0.23
CA GLU A 190 -3.74 16.52 1.03
C GLU A 190 -3.36 15.16 0.46
N TYR A 191 -4.32 14.45 -0.14
CA TYR A 191 -4.11 13.14 -0.74
C TYR A 191 -3.23 13.24 -1.99
N ALA A 192 -3.57 14.14 -2.91
CA ALA A 192 -2.75 14.45 -4.08
C ALA A 192 -1.35 14.94 -3.67
N THR A 193 -1.26 15.77 -2.63
CA THR A 193 0.01 16.24 -2.09
C THR A 193 0.88 15.06 -1.64
N GLY A 194 0.32 14.12 -0.87
CA GLY A 194 1.04 12.94 -0.40
C GLY A 194 1.53 12.05 -1.55
N GLN A 195 0.68 11.81 -2.55
CA GLN A 195 1.04 10.97 -3.70
C GLN A 195 2.08 11.63 -4.61
N CYS A 196 1.94 12.93 -4.89
CA CYS A 196 2.94 13.68 -5.67
C CYS A 196 4.29 13.70 -4.96
N PHE A 197 4.34 13.84 -3.62
CA PHE A 197 5.60 13.73 -2.88
C PHE A 197 6.24 12.35 -3.00
N GLN A 198 5.46 11.27 -2.95
CA GLN A 198 5.97 9.92 -3.17
C GLN A 198 6.56 9.79 -4.59
N ALA A 199 5.87 10.32 -5.60
CA ALA A 199 6.34 10.31 -6.97
C ALA A 199 7.64 11.11 -7.16
N LEU A 200 7.73 12.30 -6.55
CA LEU A 200 8.96 13.10 -6.56
C LEU A 200 10.11 12.37 -5.86
N ALA A 201 9.84 11.67 -4.75
CA ALA A 201 10.84 10.85 -4.07
C ALA A 201 11.30 9.69 -4.97
N ALA A 202 10.38 8.97 -5.62
CA ALA A 202 10.71 7.89 -6.56
C ALA A 202 11.56 8.41 -7.73
N TYR A 203 11.15 9.52 -8.34
CA TYR A 203 11.90 10.16 -9.42
C TYR A 203 13.29 10.61 -8.98
N SER A 204 13.41 11.24 -7.81
CA SER A 204 14.71 11.63 -7.24
C SER A 204 15.62 10.44 -7.00
N ARG A 205 15.07 9.33 -6.47
CA ARG A 205 15.82 8.08 -6.25
C ARG A 205 16.35 7.52 -7.58
N MET A 206 15.49 7.46 -8.61
CA MET A 206 15.88 7.02 -9.95
C MET A 206 17.04 7.87 -10.52
N VAL A 207 16.91 9.19 -10.50
CA VAL A 207 17.93 10.10 -11.05
C VAL A 207 19.27 9.97 -10.30
N ASN A 208 19.23 9.65 -9.00
CA ASN A 208 20.43 9.46 -8.17
C ASN A 208 20.94 8.00 -8.17
N GLY A 209 20.35 7.10 -8.98
CA GLY A 209 20.78 5.71 -9.07
C GLY A 209 20.56 4.90 -7.80
N GLN A 210 19.57 5.27 -7.00
CA GLN A 210 19.15 4.56 -5.79
C GLN A 210 18.13 3.48 -6.14
N SER A 211 17.88 2.53 -5.21
CA SER A 211 16.84 1.51 -5.37
C SER A 211 15.45 2.13 -5.54
N ALA A 212 14.54 1.41 -6.19
CA ALA A 212 13.16 1.85 -6.39
C ALA A 212 12.44 2.11 -5.05
N LEU A 213 11.42 2.99 -5.06
CA LEU A 213 10.74 3.42 -3.84
C LEU A 213 10.16 2.26 -3.02
N PHE A 214 9.61 1.25 -3.68
CA PHE A 214 8.98 0.09 -3.04
C PHE A 214 9.85 -1.18 -3.04
N ASP A 215 11.07 -1.13 -3.56
CA ASP A 215 12.05 -2.21 -3.41
C ASP A 215 12.40 -2.44 -1.94
N LEU A 216 12.57 -1.36 -1.17
CA LEU A 216 12.86 -1.38 0.27
C LEU A 216 14.11 -2.21 0.65
N SER A 217 14.92 -2.66 -0.32
CA SER A 217 16.14 -3.46 -0.06
C SER A 217 17.20 -2.66 0.69
N ASP A 218 17.22 -1.34 0.51
CA ASP A 218 18.10 -0.40 1.19
C ASP A 218 17.57 0.10 2.55
N ALA A 219 16.35 -0.28 2.94
CA ALA A 219 15.79 0.07 4.23
C ALA A 219 16.45 -0.78 5.35
N ALA A 220 17.19 -0.12 6.24
CA ALA A 220 17.78 -0.76 7.41
C ALA A 220 16.71 -0.99 8.48
N VAL A 221 16.09 -2.17 8.48
CA VAL A 221 15.07 -2.55 9.46
C VAL A 221 15.74 -3.04 10.74
N THR A 222 15.41 -2.43 11.86
CA THR A 222 15.86 -2.88 13.19
C THR A 222 14.82 -3.81 13.79
N PRO A 223 15.14 -5.12 14.00
CA PRO A 223 14.22 -6.04 14.65
C PRO A 223 13.86 -5.54 16.05
N ARG A 224 12.58 -5.49 16.37
CA ARG A 224 12.14 -5.27 17.76
C ARG A 224 12.21 -6.60 18.52
N PRO A 225 12.77 -6.63 19.75
CA PRO A 225 12.72 -7.84 20.57
C PRO A 225 11.25 -8.23 20.79
N LYS A 226 10.96 -9.53 20.66
CA LYS A 226 9.64 -10.03 21.07
C LYS A 226 9.43 -9.70 22.54
N PRO A 227 8.20 -9.33 22.95
CA PRO A 227 7.87 -9.24 24.36
C PRO A 227 8.28 -10.54 25.05
N GLU A 228 9.00 -10.47 26.18
CA GLU A 228 9.27 -11.67 26.97
C GLU A 228 7.92 -12.27 27.35
N GLU A 229 7.70 -13.54 26.99
CA GLU A 229 6.56 -14.29 27.50
C GLU A 229 6.65 -14.24 29.03
N GLU A 230 5.65 -13.62 29.69
CA GLU A 230 5.54 -13.69 31.15
C GLU A 230 5.57 -15.16 31.54
N LYS A 231 6.69 -15.60 32.14
CA LYS A 231 6.76 -16.92 32.73
C LYS A 231 5.63 -17.01 33.72
N PRO A 232 4.78 -18.07 33.65
CA PRO A 232 3.77 -18.26 34.67
C PRO A 232 4.48 -18.29 36.03
N GLU A 233 4.11 -17.37 36.91
CA GLU A 233 4.61 -17.36 38.28
C GLU A 233 4.40 -18.76 38.86
N SER A 234 5.51 -19.43 39.17
CA SER A 234 5.48 -20.69 39.86
C SER A 234 4.85 -20.46 41.23
N GLY A 235 3.59 -20.86 41.35
CA GLY A 235 2.86 -20.78 42.60
C GLY A 235 3.62 -21.42 43.74
N SER A 236 4.15 -20.58 44.63
CA SER A 236 4.68 -21.03 45.92
C SER A 236 3.48 -21.41 46.78
N SER A 237 3.21 -22.68 46.85
CA SER A 237 2.32 -23.29 47.86
C SER A 237 2.96 -23.14 49.22
N SER A 238 2.53 -22.21 50.04
CA SER A 238 2.73 -22.29 51.48
C SER A 238 1.42 -22.70 52.14
N SER A 239 1.38 -24.00 52.49
CA SER A 239 0.42 -24.53 53.45
C SER A 239 0.68 -23.93 54.84
N GLN A 240 -0.32 -23.26 55.40
CA GLN A 240 -0.46 -23.24 56.87
C GLN A 240 -1.93 -23.33 57.29
N ALA A 241 -2.15 -24.23 58.21
CA ALA A 241 -3.42 -24.71 58.72
C ALA A 241 -3.99 -23.84 59.84
N SER A 242 -5.31 -23.93 59.92
CA SER A 242 -6.13 -23.93 61.17
C SER A 242 -6.24 -22.69 62.04
N SER A 243 -7.43 -22.10 62.11
CA SER A 243 -8.33 -22.19 63.29
C SER A 243 -9.57 -21.31 63.07
N GLU A 244 -10.75 -21.97 63.08
CA GLU A 244 -12.04 -21.34 63.49
C GLU A 244 -12.02 -21.14 65.00
N PRO A 245 -12.98 -20.38 65.63
CA PRO A 245 -14.41 -20.35 65.32
C PRO A 245 -15.19 -19.04 65.62
N SER A 246 -16.44 -19.04 65.15
CA SER A 246 -17.66 -18.55 65.81
C SER A 246 -18.04 -17.07 65.77
N GLY A 247 -19.28 -16.81 65.32
CA GLY A 247 -20.08 -15.64 65.67
C GLY A 247 -20.94 -15.11 64.52
N ALA A 248 -22.14 -15.69 64.34
CA ALA A 248 -23.29 -15.00 63.72
C ALA A 248 -24.04 -14.22 64.85
N PRO A 249 -25.13 -13.45 64.61
CA PRO A 249 -25.88 -13.16 63.36
C PRO A 249 -26.41 -11.68 63.25
N GLU A 250 -27.26 -11.43 62.24
CA GLU A 250 -28.35 -10.42 62.12
C GLU A 250 -27.91 -8.99 61.71
N GLU A 251 -28.57 -8.20 60.89
CA GLU A 251 -29.98 -8.07 60.44
C GLU A 251 -30.09 -7.22 59.15
N GLU A 252 -31.04 -7.57 58.33
CA GLU A 252 -31.96 -6.84 57.47
C GLU A 252 -31.72 -5.31 57.18
N SER A 253 -31.82 -4.91 55.91
CA SER A 253 -32.99 -4.21 55.37
C SER A 253 -32.82 -3.77 53.94
N GLU A 254 -33.78 -4.13 53.13
CA GLU A 254 -34.12 -3.66 51.77
C GLU A 254 -34.87 -2.31 51.82
N PRO A 255 -35.30 -1.82 50.62
CA PRO A 255 -34.90 -0.58 49.91
C PRO A 255 -35.95 0.55 50.11
N PRO A 256 -35.97 1.68 49.34
CA PRO A 256 -36.69 1.71 48.08
C PRO A 256 -36.22 2.72 47.01
N ALA A 257 -36.69 2.41 45.81
CA ALA A 257 -36.92 3.14 44.59
C ALA A 257 -37.11 4.69 44.68
N SER A 258 -36.53 5.36 43.71
CA SER A 258 -37.21 6.31 42.78
C SER A 258 -36.39 6.48 41.54
#